data_b0ff8b975c8411da719de03299a79bee
#
_entry.id   b0ff8b975c8411da719de03299a79bee
#
_cell.length_a   1.000
_cell.length_b   1.000
_cell.length_c   1.000
_cell.angle_alpha   90.00
_cell.angle_beta   90.00
_cell.angle_gamma   90.00
#
_symmetry.space_group_name_H-M   'P 1'
#
loop_
_entity.id
_entity.type
_entity.pdbx_description
1 polymer ?
#
loop_
_entity_poly.entity_id
_entity_poly.type
_entity_poly.pdbx_seq_one_letter_code
_entity_poly.pdbx_strand_id
1 'polypeptide(L)'
;MGRRIAIDLNPTREIVIDGTLIARALGLDKATFFRLLALRKIDQLCERGIDEDAGLYRASYYYGRKRVRVVVDREGRQQGEVELREREPGQG
;
A
#
# COMPACT_ATOMS: atom_id res chain seq x y z
N MET A 1 5.44 1.03 17.52
CA MET A 1 4.25 0.49 16.88
C MET A 1 3.90 1.28 15.64
N GLY A 2 3.55 0.60 14.60
CA GLY A 2 3.17 1.25 13.35
C GLY A 2 1.77 1.81 13.39
N ARG A 3 1.50 2.77 12.54
CA ARG A 3 0.14 3.24 12.31
C ARG A 3 -0.48 2.41 11.21
N ARG A 4 -1.78 2.28 11.28
CA ARG A 4 -2.53 1.49 10.31
C ARG A 4 -3.28 2.42 9.37
N ILE A 5 -3.37 1.98 8.13
CA ILE A 5 -4.13 2.69 7.11
C ILE A 5 -5.37 1.87 6.80
N ALA A 6 -6.52 2.47 7.00
CA ALA A 6 -7.76 1.82 6.61
C ALA A 6 -7.95 2.02 5.11
N ILE A 7 -8.16 0.92 4.41
CA ILE A 7 -8.35 0.94 2.97
C ILE A 7 -9.74 0.39 2.67
N ASP A 8 -10.55 1.21 2.03
CA ASP A 8 -11.90 0.82 1.69
C ASP A 8 -11.89 0.09 0.34
N LEU A 9 -11.90 -1.23 0.40
CA LEU A 9 -11.85 -2.08 -0.79
C LEU A 9 -13.22 -2.49 -1.26
N ASN A 10 -14.22 -2.25 -0.43
CA ASN A 10 -15.57 -2.71 -0.67
C ASN A 10 -16.49 -1.88 0.22
N PRO A 11 -17.68 -1.50 -0.24
CA PRO A 11 -18.57 -0.66 0.58
C PRO A 11 -18.85 -1.20 1.98
N THR A 12 -18.70 -2.50 2.17
CA THR A 12 -19.02 -3.13 3.44
C THR A 12 -17.79 -3.61 4.21
N ARG A 13 -16.59 -3.37 3.68
CA ARG A 13 -15.38 -3.90 4.30
C ARG A 13 -14.26 -2.88 4.29
N GLU A 14 -13.47 -2.95 5.33
CA GLU A 14 -12.32 -2.10 5.52
C GLU A 14 -11.12 -2.96 5.88
N ILE A 15 -10.03 -2.80 5.15
CA ILE A 15 -8.78 -3.51 5.39
C ILE A 15 -7.79 -2.51 5.98
N VAL A 16 -7.14 -2.90 7.07
CA VAL A 16 -6.18 -2.03 7.75
C VAL A 16 -4.77 -2.53 7.47
N ILE A 17 -3.92 -1.65 6.95
CA ILE A 17 -2.54 -1.97 6.62
C ILE A 17 -1.62 -1.11 7.47
N ASP A 18 -0.48 -1.69 7.89
CA ASP A 18 0.50 -0.96 8.69
C ASP A 18 1.21 0.07 7.82
N GLY A 19 0.89 1.35 8.05
CA GLY A 19 1.48 2.44 7.28
C GLY A 19 2.96 2.62 7.50
N THR A 20 3.50 2.17 8.64
CA THR A 20 4.93 2.26 8.90
C THR A 20 5.70 1.39 7.91
N LEU A 21 5.16 0.23 7.59
CA LEU A 21 5.78 -0.68 6.64
C LEU A 21 5.90 -0.03 5.26
N ILE A 22 4.83 0.61 4.82
CA ILE A 22 4.80 1.27 3.50
C ILE A 22 5.73 2.48 3.49
N ALA A 23 5.70 3.28 4.55
CA ALA A 23 6.54 4.46 4.65
C ALA A 23 8.02 4.09 4.55
N ARG A 24 8.41 3.06 5.29
CA ARG A 24 9.80 2.61 5.28
C ARG A 24 10.22 2.15 3.87
N ALA A 25 9.35 1.43 3.20
CA ALA A 25 9.65 0.96 1.85
C ALA A 25 9.79 2.11 0.87
N LEU A 26 9.06 3.21 1.08
CA LEU A 26 9.18 4.40 0.24
C LEU A 26 10.35 5.30 0.63
N GLY A 27 11.03 4.97 1.73
CA GLY A 27 12.14 5.79 2.21
C GLY A 27 11.67 7.05 2.94
N LEU A 28 10.47 7.03 3.49
CA LEU A 28 9.88 8.16 4.18
C LEU A 28 9.71 7.86 5.66
N ASP A 29 9.76 8.90 6.48
CA ASP A 29 9.33 8.75 7.85
C ASP A 29 7.80 8.71 7.90
N LYS A 30 7.30 8.18 9.00
CA LYS A 30 5.88 7.93 9.14
C LYS A 30 5.04 9.21 9.02
N ALA A 31 5.47 10.29 9.65
CA ALA A 31 4.73 11.54 9.62
C ALA A 31 4.66 12.11 8.20
N THR A 32 5.77 12.06 7.47
CA THR A 32 5.81 12.53 6.09
C THR A 32 4.90 11.69 5.20
N PHE A 33 4.95 10.38 5.38
CA PHE A 33 4.10 9.47 4.60
C PHE A 33 2.62 9.80 4.77
N PHE A 34 2.16 9.96 6.01
CA PHE A 34 0.74 10.24 6.27
C PHE A 34 0.35 11.63 5.77
N ARG A 35 1.27 12.59 5.87
CA ARG A 35 1.01 13.92 5.32
C ARG A 35 0.84 13.85 3.80
N LEU A 36 1.72 13.15 3.12
CA LEU A 36 1.66 13.04 1.66
C LEU A 36 0.41 12.28 1.21
N LEU A 37 -0.01 11.29 1.97
CA LEU A 37 -1.28 10.61 1.69
C LEU A 37 -2.46 11.58 1.81
N ALA A 38 -2.48 12.37 2.88
CA ALA A 38 -3.56 13.33 3.12
C ALA A 38 -3.60 14.39 2.04
N LEU A 39 -2.44 14.80 1.52
CA LEU A 39 -2.33 15.78 0.46
C LEU A 39 -2.52 15.19 -0.93
N ARG A 40 -2.74 13.89 -1.00
CA ARG A 40 -2.90 13.15 -2.26
C ARG A 40 -1.68 13.23 -3.16
N LYS A 41 -0.50 13.34 -2.55
CA LYS A 41 0.78 13.26 -3.26
C LYS A 41 1.24 11.82 -3.43
N ILE A 42 0.68 10.92 -2.65
CA ILE A 42 0.88 9.48 -2.80
C ILE A 42 -0.44 8.89 -3.26
N ASP A 43 -0.43 8.24 -4.41
CA ASP A 43 -1.61 7.55 -4.92
C ASP A 43 -1.71 6.17 -4.31
N GLN A 44 -2.92 5.77 -4.01
CA GLN A 44 -3.20 4.49 -3.38
C GLN A 44 -4.20 3.73 -4.22
N LEU A 45 -3.89 2.48 -4.52
CA LEU A 45 -4.78 1.61 -5.28
C LEU A 45 -4.91 0.30 -4.54
N CYS A 46 -6.13 -0.15 -4.32
CA CYS A 46 -6.40 -1.43 -3.69
C CYS A 46 -7.18 -2.32 -4.63
N GLU A 47 -6.76 -3.57 -4.72
CA GLU A 47 -7.38 -4.54 -5.59
C GLU A 47 -7.71 -5.80 -4.79
N ARG A 48 -8.84 -6.39 -5.11
CA ARG A 48 -9.27 -7.63 -4.47
C ARG A 48 -8.89 -8.79 -5.36
N GLY A 49 -8.30 -9.83 -4.77
CA GLY A 49 -8.00 -11.04 -5.50
C GLY A 49 -9.27 -11.84 -5.80
N ILE A 50 -9.24 -12.56 -6.90
CA ILE A 50 -10.34 -13.42 -7.31
C ILE A 50 -9.77 -14.82 -7.58
N ASP A 51 -10.66 -15.80 -7.69
CA ASP A 51 -10.30 -17.19 -7.97
C ASP A 51 -9.31 -17.71 -6.94
N GLU A 52 -8.09 -18.06 -7.34
CA GLU A 52 -7.09 -18.61 -6.44
C GLU A 52 -6.65 -17.61 -5.38
N ASP A 53 -6.77 -16.32 -5.67
CA ASP A 53 -6.37 -15.26 -4.75
C ASP A 53 -7.55 -14.71 -3.95
N ALA A 54 -8.68 -15.38 -3.95
CA ALA A 54 -9.84 -14.95 -3.19
C ALA A 54 -9.49 -14.86 -1.72
N GLY A 55 -9.89 -13.76 -1.08
CA GLY A 55 -9.55 -13.49 0.32
C GLY A 55 -8.27 -12.75 0.51
N LEU A 56 -7.53 -12.45 -0.56
CA LEU A 56 -6.33 -11.63 -0.53
C LEU A 56 -6.62 -10.29 -1.16
N TYR A 57 -5.90 -9.29 -0.70
CA TYR A 57 -6.04 -7.93 -1.20
C TYR A 57 -4.66 -7.37 -1.48
N ARG A 58 -4.53 -6.63 -2.58
CA ARG A 58 -3.26 -6.05 -2.97
C ARG A 58 -3.38 -4.54 -2.92
N ALA A 59 -2.51 -3.91 -2.12
CA ALA A 59 -2.45 -2.47 -2.00
C ALA A 59 -1.19 -1.98 -2.69
N SER A 60 -1.33 -0.96 -3.52
CA SER A 60 -0.22 -0.35 -4.23
C SER A 60 -0.18 1.14 -3.89
N TYR A 61 1.03 1.64 -3.66
CA TYR A 61 1.25 3.04 -3.32
C TYR A 61 2.27 3.61 -4.28
N TYR A 62 1.92 4.73 -4.91
CA TYR A 62 2.75 5.36 -5.92
C TYR A 62 3.21 6.71 -5.44
N TYR A 63 4.51 6.92 -5.43
CA TYR A 63 5.11 8.17 -5.04
C TYR A 63 6.31 8.46 -5.94
N GLY A 64 6.18 9.51 -6.79
CA GLY A 64 7.21 9.79 -7.76
C GLY A 64 7.38 8.61 -8.70
N ARG A 65 8.60 8.08 -8.76
CA ARG A 65 8.91 6.91 -9.59
C ARG A 65 8.81 5.61 -8.84
N LYS A 66 8.48 5.67 -7.56
CA LYS A 66 8.45 4.49 -6.72
C LYS A 66 7.04 3.92 -6.63
N ARG A 67 6.96 2.60 -6.59
CA ARG A 67 5.72 1.89 -6.35
C ARG A 67 5.98 0.84 -5.28
N VAL A 68 5.22 0.92 -4.20
CA VAL A 68 5.26 -0.10 -3.15
C VAL A 68 3.97 -0.89 -3.22
N ARG A 69 4.10 -2.19 -3.19
CA ARG A 69 2.95 -3.09 -3.26
C ARG A 69 3.03 -4.12 -2.15
N VAL A 70 1.91 -4.35 -1.51
CA VAL A 70 1.82 -5.36 -0.45
C VAL A 70 0.53 -6.14 -0.62
N VAL A 71 0.61 -7.44 -0.36
CA VAL A 71 -0.56 -8.31 -0.35
C VAL A 71 -0.91 -8.61 1.10
N VAL A 72 -2.17 -8.48 1.44
CA VAL A 72 -2.65 -8.73 2.80
C VAL A 72 -3.89 -9.62 2.75
N ASP A 73 -4.19 -10.26 3.87
CA ASP A 73 -5.42 -11.03 4.02
C ASP A 73 -6.55 -10.13 4.54
N ARG A 74 -7.68 -10.73 4.87
CA ARG A 74 -8.86 -9.99 5.33
C ARG A 74 -8.63 -9.23 6.62
N GLU A 75 -7.70 -9.68 7.44
CA GLU A 75 -7.36 -9.03 8.69
C GLU A 75 -6.26 -7.99 8.53
N GLY A 76 -5.79 -7.78 7.30
CA GLY A 76 -4.71 -6.83 7.03
C GLY A 76 -3.33 -7.40 7.30
N ARG A 77 -3.21 -8.70 7.47
CA ARG A 77 -1.92 -9.34 7.70
C ARG A 77 -1.16 -9.48 6.40
N GLN A 78 0.10 -9.13 6.43
CA GLN A 78 0.97 -9.22 5.27
C GLN A 78 1.13 -10.65 4.82
N GLN A 79 0.97 -10.86 3.52
CA GLN A 79 1.19 -12.15 2.88
C GLN A 79 2.36 -11.99 1.91
N GLY A 80 3.51 -12.53 2.28
CA GLY A 80 4.73 -12.35 1.50
C GLY A 80 5.45 -11.07 1.85
N GLU A 81 6.35 -10.65 1.00
CA GLU A 81 7.18 -9.47 1.24
C GLU A 81 6.59 -8.25 0.56
N VAL A 82 6.92 -7.08 1.11
CA VAL A 82 6.61 -5.81 0.47
C VAL A 82 7.48 -5.67 -0.76
N GLU A 83 6.86 -5.37 -1.89
CA GLU A 83 7.58 -5.19 -3.14
C GLU A 83 7.79 -3.70 -3.40
N LEU A 84 9.03 -3.32 -3.64
CA LEU A 84 9.37 -1.96 -4.04
C LEU A 84 9.92 -2.01 -5.46
N ARG A 85 9.33 -1.19 -6.33
CA ARG A 85 9.85 -0.99 -7.66
C ARG A 85 10.07 0.49 -7.90
N GLU A 86 11.13 0.77 -8.63
CA GLU A 86 11.46 2.15 -8.99
C GLU A 86 11.60 2.22 -10.50
N ARG A 87 10.87 3.15 -11.11
CA ARG A 87 10.95 3.34 -12.55
C ARG A 87 12.26 4.06 -12.90
N GLU A 88 12.95 3.55 -13.89
CA GLU A 88 14.17 4.19 -14.31
C GLU A 88 13.90 5.51 -15.02
N PRO A 89 14.80 6.51 -14.84
CA PRO A 89 14.67 7.76 -15.57
C PRO A 89 14.70 7.53 -17.07
N GLY A 90 13.88 8.28 -17.79
CA GLY A 90 13.88 8.21 -19.24
C GLY A 90 13.05 7.12 -19.85
N GLN A 91 12.42 6.27 -19.06
CA GLN A 91 11.51 5.27 -19.58
C GLN A 91 10.11 5.86 -19.65
N GLY A 92 9.53 5.75 -20.80
CA GLY A 92 8.23 6.27 -21.08
C GLY A 92 7.10 5.52 -20.42
#